data_31a7a37bbcce0a8884b1f9a72698f051
#
_entry.id   31a7a37bbcce0a8884b1f9a72698f051
#
_cell.length_a   1.000
_cell.length_b   1.000
_cell.length_c   1.000
_cell.angle_alpha   90.00
_cell.angle_beta   90.00
_cell.angle_gamma   90.00
#
_symmetry.space_group_name_H-M   'P 1'
#
loop_
_entity.id
_entity.type
_entity.pdbx_description
1 polymer ?
#
loop_
_entity_poly.entity_id
_entity_poly.type
_entity_poly.pdbx_seq_one_letter_code
_entity_poly.pdbx_strand_id
1 'polypeptide(L)'
;MGDITAIAGTIAKFEILSNKSLDSAKLVFNNGLTSALDVNETMAKGNVKLMQSGTYHIELKSKDGLKNEQPVEYKINIIQDEYPKVQILRPEKSIDISRDMQVGILAKISDDFGFTKMRLAYKLNFSRYVKPWDEFKFIEIAINKKFQRAGSSISLGFI
;
A
#
# COMPACT_ATOMS: atom_id res chain seq x y z
N MET A 1 7.01 5.48 23.65
CA MET A 1 7.33 5.69 22.23
C MET A 1 6.01 5.50 21.46
N GLY A 2 5.49 6.58 20.86
CA GLY A 2 4.13 6.57 20.25
C GLY A 2 4.12 7.06 18.80
N ASP A 3 5.29 7.44 18.24
CA ASP A 3 5.39 7.82 16.84
C ASP A 3 5.19 6.61 15.94
N ILE A 4 4.45 6.81 14.84
CA ILE A 4 4.06 5.76 13.89
C ILE A 4 4.61 6.10 12.52
N THR A 5 5.27 5.13 11.89
CA THR A 5 5.60 5.17 10.46
C THR A 5 4.95 3.97 9.79
N ALA A 6 4.11 4.21 8.79
CA ALA A 6 3.32 3.17 8.15
C ALA A 6 3.01 3.52 6.68
N ILE A 7 2.62 2.52 5.90
CA ILE A 7 2.11 2.71 4.55
C ILE A 7 0.66 3.23 4.62
N ALA A 8 0.27 4.04 3.65
CA ALA A 8 -1.11 4.51 3.52
C ALA A 8 -2.11 3.34 3.53
N GLY A 9 -3.18 3.45 4.33
CA GLY A 9 -4.18 2.40 4.50
C GLY A 9 -3.89 1.37 5.60
N THR A 10 -2.73 1.45 6.26
CA THR A 10 -2.43 0.60 7.42
C THR A 10 -3.43 0.83 8.55
N ILE A 11 -3.86 -0.25 9.19
CA ILE A 11 -4.67 -0.19 10.41
C ILE A 11 -3.76 -0.24 11.63
N ALA A 12 -3.62 0.89 12.31
CA ALA A 12 -2.92 0.96 13.59
C ALA A 12 -3.84 0.48 14.71
N LYS A 13 -3.33 -0.43 15.54
CA LYS A 13 -4.01 -0.90 16.75
C LYS A 13 -3.42 -0.17 17.94
N PHE A 14 -4.30 0.45 18.72
CA PHE A 14 -3.94 1.16 19.95
C PHE A 14 -4.36 0.33 21.16
N GLU A 15 -3.45 0.24 22.11
CA GLU A 15 -3.68 -0.38 23.40
C GLU A 15 -3.04 0.52 24.47
N ILE A 16 -3.86 1.09 25.31
CA ILE A 16 -3.46 2.11 26.27
C ILE A 16 -3.78 1.58 27.67
N LEU A 17 -2.78 1.63 28.52
CA LEU A 17 -2.91 1.24 29.93
C LEU A 17 -2.88 2.50 30.79
N SER A 18 -3.84 2.61 31.69
CA SER A 18 -3.96 3.68 32.66
C SER A 18 -3.74 3.13 34.08
N ASN A 19 -3.22 3.97 34.97
CA ASN A 19 -3.17 3.67 36.41
C ASN A 19 -4.46 3.96 37.15
N LYS A 20 -5.50 4.47 36.47
CA LYS A 20 -6.83 4.74 37.00
C LYS A 20 -7.91 4.15 36.13
N SER A 21 -9.05 3.83 36.72
CA SER A 21 -10.23 3.41 35.95
C SER A 21 -10.71 4.54 35.06
N LEU A 22 -10.85 4.23 33.77
CA LEU A 22 -11.22 5.17 32.72
C LEU A 22 -12.76 5.25 32.59
N ASP A 23 -13.25 6.45 32.36
CA ASP A 23 -14.61 6.75 31.91
C ASP A 23 -14.64 6.77 30.36
N SER A 24 -13.67 7.46 29.76
CA SER A 24 -13.55 7.55 28.32
C SER A 24 -12.10 7.75 27.88
N ALA A 25 -11.81 7.33 26.65
CA ALA A 25 -10.54 7.52 25.97
C ALA A 25 -10.78 7.80 24.50
N LYS A 26 -10.01 8.73 23.92
CA LYS A 26 -10.06 9.02 22.49
C LYS A 26 -8.69 9.46 21.96
N LEU A 27 -8.49 9.21 20.68
CA LEU A 27 -7.41 9.81 19.90
C LEU A 27 -7.91 11.09 19.26
N VAL A 28 -7.11 12.14 19.31
CA VAL A 28 -7.38 13.43 18.67
C VAL A 28 -6.26 13.71 17.69
N PHE A 29 -6.63 13.96 16.44
CA PHE A 29 -5.70 14.21 15.35
C PHE A 29 -5.62 15.71 15.03
N ASN A 30 -4.47 16.16 14.50
CA ASN A 30 -4.24 17.58 14.16
C ASN A 30 -5.19 18.13 13.08
N ASN A 31 -5.85 17.27 12.32
CA ASN A 31 -6.89 17.64 11.34
C ASN A 31 -8.29 17.82 11.99
N GLY A 32 -8.40 17.74 13.31
CA GLY A 32 -9.64 17.87 14.06
C GLY A 32 -10.49 16.59 14.14
N LEU A 33 -10.08 15.52 13.48
CA LEU A 33 -10.76 14.23 13.61
C LEU A 33 -10.49 13.61 14.98
N THR A 34 -11.45 12.86 15.49
CA THR A 34 -11.32 12.12 16.73
C THR A 34 -11.75 10.67 16.52
N SER A 35 -11.10 9.75 17.25
CA SER A 35 -11.47 8.33 17.27
C SER A 35 -11.65 7.89 18.72
N ALA A 36 -12.87 7.51 19.08
CA ALA A 36 -13.14 6.94 20.40
C ALA A 36 -12.48 5.56 20.54
N LEU A 37 -12.03 5.25 21.74
CA LEU A 37 -11.46 3.95 22.10
C LEU A 37 -12.42 3.21 23.03
N ASP A 38 -12.49 1.91 22.87
CA ASP A 38 -13.25 1.02 23.74
C ASP A 38 -12.53 0.91 25.09
N VAL A 39 -13.21 1.32 26.16
CA VAL A 39 -12.67 1.34 27.52
C VAL A 39 -13.15 0.12 28.31
N ASN A 40 -12.18 -0.57 28.91
CA ASN A 40 -12.44 -1.63 29.88
C ASN A 40 -11.55 -1.39 31.10
N GLU A 41 -12.17 -0.90 32.18
CA GLU A 41 -11.51 -0.52 33.44
C GLU A 41 -10.33 0.42 33.25
N THR A 42 -9.11 -0.09 33.33
CA THR A 42 -7.87 0.67 33.20
C THR A 42 -7.27 0.58 31.80
N MET A 43 -7.94 -0.09 30.87
CA MET A 43 -7.44 -0.32 29.52
C MET A 43 -8.35 0.34 28.48
N ALA A 44 -7.76 0.97 27.46
CA ALA A 44 -8.48 1.46 26.30
C ALA A 44 -7.88 0.87 25.02
N LYS A 45 -8.73 0.39 24.11
CA LYS A 45 -8.33 -0.22 22.84
C LYS A 45 -9.07 0.38 21.66
N GLY A 46 -8.43 0.41 20.52
CA GLY A 46 -9.07 0.83 19.27
C GLY A 46 -8.20 0.63 18.05
N ASN A 47 -8.81 0.80 16.90
CA ASN A 47 -8.17 0.64 15.61
C ASN A 47 -8.42 1.89 14.77
N VAL A 48 -7.38 2.40 14.12
CA VAL A 48 -7.49 3.56 13.22
C VAL A 48 -6.81 3.25 11.90
N LYS A 49 -7.51 3.52 10.80
CA LYS A 49 -6.93 3.44 9.46
C LYS A 49 -6.15 4.71 9.17
N LEU A 50 -4.85 4.58 8.96
CA LEU A 50 -3.94 5.69 8.71
C LEU A 50 -3.88 5.99 7.20
N MET A 51 -4.28 7.20 6.81
CA MET A 51 -4.33 7.63 5.41
C MET A 51 -3.41 8.81 5.10
N GLN A 52 -3.07 9.62 6.10
CA GLN A 52 -2.31 10.85 5.94
C GLN A 52 -1.32 11.02 7.08
N SER A 53 -0.20 11.67 6.80
CA SER A 53 0.75 12.11 7.82
C SER A 53 0.16 13.23 8.67
N GLY A 54 0.58 13.32 9.92
CA GLY A 54 0.10 14.31 10.86
C GLY A 54 0.62 14.06 12.26
N THR A 55 -0.12 14.55 13.24
CA THR A 55 0.13 14.28 14.66
C THR A 55 -1.15 13.86 15.35
N TYR A 56 -1.02 13.16 16.45
CA TYR A 56 -2.12 12.80 17.33
C TYR A 56 -1.71 12.88 18.79
N HIS A 57 -2.69 13.05 19.65
CA HIS A 57 -2.53 12.87 21.07
C HIS A 57 -3.68 12.04 21.63
N ILE A 58 -3.51 11.59 22.85
CA ILE A 58 -4.47 10.75 23.55
C ILE A 58 -5.14 11.59 24.65
N GLU A 59 -6.46 11.70 24.59
CA GLU A 59 -7.24 12.25 25.70
C GLU A 59 -7.87 11.13 26.50
N LEU A 60 -7.66 11.19 27.80
CA LEU A 60 -8.19 10.25 28.77
C LEU A 60 -9.04 10.99 29.81
N LYS A 61 -10.14 10.38 30.23
CA LYS A 61 -10.93 10.83 31.36
C LYS A 61 -11.16 9.65 32.31
N SER A 62 -10.79 9.82 33.55
CA SER A 62 -11.03 8.81 34.61
C SER A 62 -12.46 8.88 35.11
N LYS A 63 -12.92 7.81 35.76
CA LYS A 63 -14.24 7.78 36.45
C LYS A 63 -14.38 8.83 37.55
N ASP A 64 -13.26 9.27 38.15
CA ASP A 64 -13.21 10.35 39.13
C ASP A 64 -13.31 11.76 38.47
N GLY A 65 -13.47 11.83 37.14
CA GLY A 65 -13.60 13.08 36.40
C GLY A 65 -12.28 13.76 36.02
N LEU A 66 -11.14 13.21 36.40
CA LEU A 66 -9.82 13.75 36.05
C LEU A 66 -9.50 13.53 34.57
N LYS A 67 -8.85 14.51 33.95
CA LYS A 67 -8.35 14.46 32.57
C LYS A 67 -6.85 14.62 32.55
N ASN A 68 -6.19 14.14 31.50
CA ASN A 68 -4.80 14.46 31.26
C ASN A 68 -4.70 15.89 30.66
N GLU A 69 -4.11 16.82 31.42
CA GLU A 69 -4.10 18.26 31.07
C GLU A 69 -3.11 18.62 29.96
N GLN A 70 -2.03 17.87 29.83
CA GLN A 70 -0.98 18.09 28.82
C GLN A 70 -0.63 16.80 28.08
N PRO A 71 -1.51 16.34 27.16
CA PRO A 71 -1.27 15.13 26.44
C PRO A 71 -0.03 15.26 25.53
N VAL A 72 0.81 14.23 25.54
CA VAL A 72 1.98 14.15 24.67
C VAL A 72 1.50 14.02 23.22
N GLU A 73 2.08 14.81 22.33
CA GLU A 73 1.81 14.74 20.91
C GLU A 73 2.78 13.75 20.22
N TYR A 74 2.23 12.86 19.40
CA TYR A 74 2.95 11.84 18.64
C TYR A 74 2.83 12.09 17.16
N LYS A 75 3.85 11.71 16.39
CA LYS A 75 3.90 11.88 14.93
C LYS A 75 3.37 10.63 14.20
N ILE A 76 2.66 10.88 13.12
CA ILE A 76 2.29 9.88 12.13
C ILE A 76 3.01 10.25 10.83
N ASN A 77 3.86 9.36 10.36
CA ASN A 77 4.54 9.49 9.08
C ASN A 77 4.01 8.41 8.12
N ILE A 78 3.28 8.83 7.10
CA ILE A 78 2.73 7.92 6.10
C ILE A 78 3.62 7.90 4.87
N ILE A 79 4.10 6.70 4.55
CA ILE A 79 4.81 6.40 3.31
C ILE A 79 3.74 6.11 2.26
N GLN A 80 3.76 6.87 1.16
CA GLN A 80 2.89 6.61 0.03
C GLN A 80 3.48 5.50 -0.83
N ASP A 81 2.62 4.60 -1.28
CA ASP A 81 2.94 3.55 -2.24
C ASP A 81 3.11 4.19 -3.62
N GLU A 82 4.25 3.95 -4.29
CA GLU A 82 4.47 4.37 -5.66
C GLU A 82 3.90 3.31 -6.62
N TYR A 83 3.45 3.76 -7.79
CA TYR A 83 3.02 2.82 -8.83
C TYR A 83 4.18 1.99 -9.38
N PRO A 84 3.96 0.70 -9.68
CA PRO A 84 4.96 -0.13 -10.34
C PRO A 84 5.48 0.50 -11.63
N LYS A 85 6.78 0.48 -11.81
CA LYS A 85 7.44 0.98 -13.01
C LYS A 85 7.77 -0.19 -13.93
N VAL A 86 7.39 -0.06 -15.21
CA VAL A 86 7.65 -1.07 -16.24
C VAL A 86 8.38 -0.40 -17.42
N GLN A 87 9.47 -1.02 -17.84
CA GLN A 87 10.23 -0.60 -19.00
C GLN A 87 10.49 -1.80 -19.90
N ILE A 88 10.04 -1.74 -21.15
CA ILE A 88 10.40 -2.74 -22.16
C ILE A 88 11.79 -2.39 -22.68
N LEU A 89 12.73 -3.30 -22.51
CA LEU A 89 14.12 -3.15 -22.96
C LEU A 89 14.33 -3.71 -24.37
N ARG A 90 13.56 -4.76 -24.72
CA ARG A 90 13.55 -5.37 -26.05
C ARG A 90 12.14 -5.86 -26.38
N PRO A 91 11.67 -5.65 -27.63
CA PRO A 91 12.25 -4.76 -28.62
C PRO A 91 12.10 -3.28 -28.20
N GLU A 92 13.06 -2.43 -28.50
CA GLU A 92 12.99 -0.98 -28.21
C GLU A 92 11.94 -0.27 -29.06
N LYS A 93 11.70 -0.79 -30.26
CA LYS A 93 10.76 -0.26 -31.26
C LYS A 93 10.02 -1.40 -31.94
N SER A 94 9.24 -1.08 -32.98
CA SER A 94 8.65 -2.09 -33.86
C SER A 94 9.70 -2.99 -34.49
N ILE A 95 9.40 -4.27 -34.52
CA ILE A 95 10.24 -5.29 -35.19
C ILE A 95 9.38 -6.07 -36.18
N ASP A 96 10.03 -6.55 -37.24
CA ASP A 96 9.42 -7.53 -38.13
C ASP A 96 9.54 -8.92 -37.52
N ILE A 97 8.44 -9.66 -37.49
CA ILE A 97 8.41 -11.00 -36.98
C ILE A 97 9.04 -11.95 -38.00
N SER A 98 9.98 -12.78 -37.54
CA SER A 98 10.62 -13.81 -38.33
C SER A 98 9.67 -14.97 -38.67
N ARG A 99 10.10 -15.93 -39.51
CA ARG A 99 9.26 -17.05 -39.96
C ARG A 99 8.84 -18.00 -38.86
N ASP A 100 9.57 -18.03 -37.76
CA ASP A 100 9.25 -18.82 -36.56
C ASP A 100 8.10 -18.24 -35.71
N MET A 101 7.62 -17.01 -36.06
CA MET A 101 6.52 -16.33 -35.41
C MET A 101 6.76 -16.08 -33.90
N GLN A 102 8.02 -16.04 -33.48
CA GLN A 102 8.39 -15.80 -32.09
C GLN A 102 8.93 -14.38 -31.88
N VAL A 103 8.55 -13.79 -30.77
CA VAL A 103 9.01 -12.44 -30.35
C VAL A 103 9.55 -12.50 -28.94
N GLY A 104 10.85 -12.34 -28.79
CA GLY A 104 11.46 -12.21 -27.46
C GLY A 104 11.19 -10.83 -26.87
N ILE A 105 10.56 -10.79 -25.70
CA ILE A 105 10.34 -9.55 -24.95
C ILE A 105 11.21 -9.56 -23.70
N LEU A 106 12.01 -8.51 -23.51
CA LEU A 106 12.75 -8.28 -22.30
C LEU A 106 12.20 -7.03 -21.62
N ALA A 107 11.69 -7.16 -20.42
CA ALA A 107 11.18 -6.04 -19.63
C ALA A 107 11.87 -5.95 -18.26
N LYS A 108 12.11 -4.73 -17.81
CA LYS A 108 12.51 -4.42 -16.44
C LYS A 108 11.31 -3.88 -15.71
N ILE A 109 11.02 -4.45 -14.55
CA ILE A 109 9.96 -3.99 -13.65
C ILE A 109 10.56 -3.67 -12.30
N SER A 110 10.02 -2.67 -11.62
CA SER A 110 10.44 -2.29 -10.26
C SER A 110 9.26 -1.76 -9.47
N ASP A 111 9.24 -2.06 -8.18
CA ASP A 111 8.21 -1.66 -7.23
C ASP A 111 8.81 -1.62 -5.82
N ASP A 112 8.34 -0.73 -4.96
CA ASP A 112 8.85 -0.56 -3.59
C ASP A 112 8.26 -1.60 -2.61
N PHE A 113 7.05 -2.13 -2.88
CA PHE A 113 6.40 -3.14 -2.05
C PHE A 113 6.31 -4.53 -2.69
N GLY A 114 6.77 -4.68 -3.93
CA GLY A 114 6.80 -5.94 -4.65
C GLY A 114 5.56 -6.20 -5.49
N PHE A 115 5.55 -7.35 -6.18
CA PHE A 115 4.55 -7.67 -7.20
C PHE A 115 3.64 -8.79 -6.73
N THR A 116 2.34 -8.60 -6.85
CA THR A 116 1.33 -9.63 -6.59
C THR A 116 0.89 -10.34 -7.86
N LYS A 117 0.85 -9.61 -8.99
CA LYS A 117 0.38 -10.12 -10.28
C LYS A 117 1.10 -9.41 -11.43
N MET A 118 1.42 -10.17 -12.47
CA MET A 118 1.95 -9.64 -13.71
C MET A 118 1.23 -10.25 -14.90
N ARG A 119 0.98 -9.45 -15.93
CA ARG A 119 0.37 -9.90 -17.17
C ARG A 119 0.90 -9.13 -18.37
N LEU A 120 1.05 -9.79 -19.49
CA LEU A 120 1.28 -9.16 -20.78
C LEU A 120 -0.08 -8.84 -21.41
N ALA A 121 -0.28 -7.58 -21.76
CA ALA A 121 -1.44 -7.13 -22.53
C ALA A 121 -1.02 -6.97 -24.00
N TYR A 122 -1.78 -7.53 -24.92
CA TYR A 122 -1.51 -7.43 -26.33
C TYR A 122 -2.80 -7.26 -27.14
N LYS A 123 -2.70 -6.63 -28.31
CA LYS A 123 -3.83 -6.31 -29.15
C LYS A 123 -3.44 -6.33 -30.62
N LEU A 124 -4.29 -6.90 -31.46
CA LEU A 124 -4.15 -6.80 -32.92
C LEU A 124 -4.74 -5.46 -33.40
N ASN A 125 -3.88 -4.52 -33.80
CA ASN A 125 -4.29 -3.21 -34.26
C ASN A 125 -4.62 -3.18 -35.75
N PHE A 126 -3.89 -3.96 -36.58
CA PHE A 126 -4.06 -3.99 -38.00
C PHE A 126 -3.74 -5.38 -38.56
N SER A 127 -4.57 -5.83 -39.49
CA SER A 127 -4.32 -7.03 -40.28
C SER A 127 -5.04 -6.90 -41.62
N ARG A 128 -4.46 -7.47 -42.67
CA ARG A 128 -5.11 -7.58 -43.99
C ARG A 128 -6.14 -8.68 -44.07
N TYR A 129 -6.10 -9.63 -43.13
CA TYR A 129 -6.87 -10.90 -43.20
C TYR A 129 -7.91 -11.04 -42.07
N VAL A 130 -7.71 -10.34 -40.96
CA VAL A 130 -8.54 -10.47 -39.75
C VAL A 130 -8.92 -9.09 -39.24
N LYS A 131 -10.16 -8.94 -38.78
CA LYS A 131 -10.60 -7.68 -38.15
C LYS A 131 -9.74 -7.36 -36.91
N PRO A 132 -9.29 -6.11 -36.75
CA PRO A 132 -8.62 -5.69 -35.51
C PRO A 132 -9.46 -6.00 -34.28
N TRP A 133 -8.81 -6.26 -33.19
CA TRP A 133 -9.52 -6.53 -31.92
C TRP A 133 -9.92 -5.22 -31.26
N ASP A 134 -11.10 -5.19 -30.69
CA ASP A 134 -11.59 -4.01 -29.96
C ASP A 134 -10.96 -3.93 -28.57
N GLU A 135 -10.61 -5.10 -27.96
CA GLU A 135 -10.08 -5.21 -26.61
C GLU A 135 -8.68 -5.84 -26.56
N PHE A 136 -7.96 -5.57 -25.48
CA PHE A 136 -6.70 -6.25 -25.18
C PHE A 136 -6.94 -7.68 -24.71
N LYS A 137 -6.09 -8.59 -25.17
CA LYS A 137 -5.94 -9.93 -24.59
C LYS A 137 -4.79 -9.93 -23.59
N PHE A 138 -4.85 -10.85 -22.63
CA PHE A 138 -3.90 -10.92 -21.53
C PHE A 138 -3.31 -12.31 -21.40
N ILE A 139 -2.00 -12.37 -21.16
CA ILE A 139 -1.29 -13.59 -20.78
C ILE A 139 -0.77 -13.36 -19.36
N GLU A 140 -1.15 -14.21 -18.42
CA GLU A 140 -0.60 -14.15 -17.07
C GLU A 140 0.82 -14.69 -17.05
N ILE A 141 1.69 -13.96 -16.36
CA ILE A 141 3.10 -14.29 -16.24
C ILE A 141 3.35 -14.69 -14.80
N ALA A 142 3.85 -15.91 -14.60
CA ALA A 142 4.17 -16.40 -13.26
C ALA A 142 5.31 -15.58 -12.64
N ILE A 143 5.07 -15.03 -11.47
CA ILE A 143 6.09 -14.34 -10.68
C ILE A 143 6.59 -15.30 -9.60
N ASN A 144 7.92 -15.48 -9.54
CA ASN A 144 8.53 -16.25 -8.47
C ASN A 144 8.29 -15.55 -7.13
N LYS A 145 7.91 -16.31 -6.08
CA LYS A 145 7.68 -15.80 -4.71
C LYS A 145 8.84 -14.95 -4.16
N LYS A 146 10.06 -15.15 -4.62
CA LYS A 146 11.23 -14.35 -4.25
C LYS A 146 11.08 -12.87 -4.64
N PHE A 147 10.32 -12.56 -5.67
CA PHE A 147 10.11 -11.21 -6.22
C PHE A 147 8.83 -10.53 -5.73
N GLN A 148 8.08 -11.17 -4.86
CA GLN A 148 6.92 -10.59 -4.20
C GLN A 148 7.29 -9.74 -2.97
N ARG A 149 8.58 -9.47 -2.76
CA ARG A 149 9.09 -8.69 -1.62
C ARG A 149 9.33 -7.23 -2.02
N ALA A 150 9.22 -6.35 -1.05
CA ALA A 150 9.51 -4.93 -1.20
C ALA A 150 10.88 -4.67 -1.85
N GLY A 151 10.95 -3.67 -2.73
CA GLY A 151 12.16 -3.25 -3.41
C GLY A 151 12.64 -4.21 -4.51
N SER A 152 11.77 -5.07 -5.04
CA SER A 152 12.14 -6.02 -6.09
C SER A 152 12.28 -5.34 -7.45
N SER A 153 13.37 -5.65 -8.15
CA SER A 153 13.57 -5.32 -9.57
C SER A 153 13.85 -6.60 -10.35
N ILE A 154 13.13 -6.81 -11.44
CA ILE A 154 13.22 -8.04 -12.24
C ILE A 154 13.39 -7.69 -13.70
N SER A 155 14.32 -8.40 -14.37
CA SER A 155 14.37 -8.44 -15.83
C SER A 155 13.78 -9.76 -16.32
N LEU A 156 12.78 -9.69 -17.16
CA LEU A 156 12.04 -10.84 -17.67
C LEU A 156 12.27 -10.97 -19.17
N GLY A 157 12.66 -12.16 -19.59
CA GLY A 157 12.74 -12.52 -21.00
C GLY A 157 11.60 -13.49 -21.34
N PHE A 158 10.87 -13.20 -22.40
CA PHE A 158 9.84 -14.07 -22.98
C PHE A 158 10.25 -14.39 -24.42
N ILE A 159 10.11 -15.63 -24.80
CA ILE A 159 10.38 -16.12 -26.16
C ILE A 159 9.06 -16.54 -26.77
#